data_38c8f16393ecfd09f5aa81b53be94e6c
#
_entry.id   38c8f16393ecfd09f5aa81b53be94e6c
#
_cell.length_a   1.000
_cell.length_b   1.000
_cell.length_c   1.000
_cell.angle_alpha   90.00
_cell.angle_beta   90.00
_cell.angle_gamma   90.00
#
_symmetry.space_group_name_H-M   'P 1'
#
loop_
_entity.id
_entity.type
_entity.pdbx_description
1 polymer ?
#
loop_
_entity_poly.entity_id
_entity_poly.type
_entity_poly.pdbx_seq_one_letter_code
_entity_poly.pdbx_strand_id
1 'polypeptide(L)'
;SELAEQAYITYLARLDEVARLEVAGVFHQPGEGGAPDEYHVFARTHADPPTYFYRKWVGQARWTPWQRLDLDIPGGQILPLIWNRRLYLFWPIFTRKTTQPSSGGSGPDDVKTESYFEIQLAWSEYRQGRWGPKKTTPTDVAIRSAIVHAGDPPNDRREQHVFRAITNGPELKVWYESSRSISPQIDKYGNMVRPGEVVITQGWWFSGCNGRVTIFQPYNVGVFPPPNTQAWGMGFE
;
A
#
# COMPACT_ATOMS: atom_id res chain seq x y z
N SER A 1 18.28 43.66 6.77
CA SER A 1 18.55 43.54 5.36
C SER A 1 17.54 42.56 4.75
N GLU A 2 17.08 42.83 3.55
CA GLU A 2 16.07 42.08 2.79
C GLU A 2 16.39 40.57 2.68
N LEU A 3 17.66 40.23 2.55
CA LEU A 3 18.16 38.85 2.56
C LEU A 3 17.93 38.13 3.90
N ALA A 4 18.10 38.82 5.04
CA ALA A 4 17.90 38.21 6.35
C ALA A 4 16.39 38.00 6.61
N GLU A 5 15.56 38.94 6.18
CA GLU A 5 14.12 38.86 6.29
C GLU A 5 13.57 37.69 5.44
N GLN A 6 14.02 37.56 4.19
CA GLN A 6 13.64 36.46 3.31
C GLN A 6 14.10 35.10 3.85
N ALA A 7 15.30 35.03 4.42
CA ALA A 7 15.79 33.80 5.07
C ALA A 7 14.95 33.42 6.27
N TYR A 8 14.53 34.40 7.07
CA TYR A 8 13.67 34.16 8.24
C TYR A 8 12.25 33.71 7.86
N ILE A 9 11.65 34.36 6.85
CA ILE A 9 10.33 33.95 6.31
C ILE A 9 10.40 32.52 5.78
N THR A 10 11.46 32.19 5.02
CA THR A 10 11.67 30.83 4.50
C THR A 10 11.83 29.80 5.61
N TYR A 11 12.55 30.16 6.68
CA TYR A 11 12.71 29.31 7.87
C TYR A 11 11.38 29.06 8.56
N LEU A 12 10.59 30.12 8.80
CA LEU A 12 9.27 29.99 9.43
C LEU A 12 8.31 29.14 8.59
N ALA A 13 8.29 29.32 7.27
CA ALA A 13 7.47 28.52 6.37
C ALA A 13 7.83 27.03 6.44
N ARG A 14 9.12 26.70 6.47
CA ARG A 14 9.58 25.31 6.65
C ARG A 14 9.25 24.74 8.03
N LEU A 15 9.29 25.57 9.05
CA LEU A 15 8.92 25.15 10.40
C LEU A 15 7.41 24.85 10.50
N ASP A 16 6.57 25.68 9.88
CA ASP A 16 5.12 25.49 9.84
C ASP A 16 4.77 24.21 9.05
N GLU A 17 5.47 23.94 7.94
CA GLU A 17 5.28 22.72 7.13
C GLU A 17 5.46 21.42 7.96
N VAL A 18 6.42 21.42 8.90
CA VAL A 18 6.70 20.25 9.75
C VAL A 18 5.99 20.27 11.11
N ALA A 19 5.32 21.36 11.46
CA ALA A 19 4.66 21.52 12.77
C ALA A 19 3.39 20.65 12.92
N ARG A 20 2.76 20.25 11.81
CA ARG A 20 1.47 19.53 11.77
C ARG A 20 1.54 18.26 10.93
N LEU A 21 2.62 17.51 11.06
CA LEU A 21 2.77 16.26 10.34
C LEU A 21 1.97 15.14 11.02
N GLU A 22 1.30 14.33 10.18
CA GLU A 22 0.67 13.09 10.57
C GLU A 22 1.67 11.93 10.34
N VAL A 23 1.83 11.04 11.33
CA VAL A 23 2.69 9.85 11.16
C VAL A 23 2.04 8.90 10.16
N ALA A 24 2.73 8.62 9.06
CA ALA A 24 2.28 7.74 7.99
C ALA A 24 2.87 6.33 8.08
N GLY A 25 4.04 6.18 8.71
CA GLY A 25 4.67 4.88 8.90
C GLY A 25 5.85 4.94 9.85
N VAL A 26 6.10 3.81 10.53
CA VAL A 26 7.23 3.63 11.44
C VAL A 26 7.85 2.27 11.18
N PHE A 27 9.17 2.22 11.17
CA PHE A 27 9.92 0.97 11.11
C PHE A 27 10.98 0.96 12.21
N HIS A 28 10.99 -0.11 13.00
CA HIS A 28 12.01 -0.35 14.02
C HIS A 28 13.10 -1.26 13.43
N GLN A 29 14.32 -0.77 13.44
CA GLN A 29 15.51 -1.54 13.09
C GLN A 29 16.26 -1.89 14.37
N PRO A 30 16.22 -3.16 14.80
CA PRO A 30 17.02 -3.61 15.94
C PRO A 30 18.51 -3.43 15.67
N GLY A 31 19.24 -3.01 16.69
CA GLY A 31 20.69 -2.92 16.63
C GLY A 31 21.34 -4.31 16.59
N GLU A 32 22.34 -4.49 15.76
CA GLU A 32 23.12 -5.70 15.64
C GLU A 32 24.53 -5.48 16.15
N GLY A 33 25.12 -6.49 16.84
CA GLY A 33 26.53 -6.46 17.27
C GLY A 33 26.87 -5.33 18.27
N GLY A 34 25.91 -4.93 19.10
CA GLY A 34 26.07 -3.82 20.06
C GLY A 34 25.78 -2.45 19.49
N ALA A 35 25.38 -2.35 18.23
CA ALA A 35 24.85 -1.11 17.67
C ALA A 35 23.48 -0.78 18.31
N PRO A 36 23.16 0.50 18.53
CA PRO A 36 21.88 0.88 19.09
C PRO A 36 20.75 0.69 18.08
N ASP A 37 19.52 0.51 18.60
CA ASP A 37 18.32 0.48 17.81
C ASP A 37 18.11 1.80 17.06
N GLU A 38 17.58 1.71 15.86
CA GLU A 38 17.13 2.87 15.06
C GLU A 38 15.62 2.79 14.80
N TYR A 39 14.93 3.94 14.88
CA TYR A 39 13.53 4.05 14.48
C TYR A 39 13.43 4.99 13.29
N HIS A 40 12.89 4.48 12.21
CA HIS A 40 12.64 5.22 10.98
C HIS A 40 11.19 5.70 10.99
N VAL A 41 10.99 7.02 10.98
CA VAL A 41 9.66 7.63 11.06
C VAL A 41 9.38 8.39 9.79
N PHE A 42 8.25 8.08 9.19
CA PHE A 42 7.70 8.75 8.02
C PHE A 42 6.44 9.48 8.42
N ALA A 43 6.33 10.72 7.99
CA ALA A 43 5.18 11.55 8.25
C ALA A 43 4.75 12.30 6.99
N ARG A 44 3.54 12.78 6.96
CA ARG A 44 2.97 13.49 5.81
C ARG A 44 2.21 14.73 6.23
N THR A 45 2.08 15.68 5.32
CA THR A 45 1.17 16.81 5.48
C THR A 45 -0.28 16.39 5.25
N HIS A 46 -1.22 17.22 5.71
CA HIS A 46 -2.66 17.05 5.44
C HIS A 46 -3.09 17.59 4.07
N ALA A 47 -2.16 18.06 3.24
CA ALA A 47 -2.45 18.54 1.89
C ALA A 47 -2.85 17.39 0.95
N ASP A 48 -3.51 17.72 -0.14
CA ASP A 48 -3.82 16.80 -1.24
C ASP A 48 -3.26 17.38 -2.56
N PRO A 49 -2.24 16.76 -3.15
CA PRO A 49 -1.50 15.59 -2.68
C PRO A 49 -0.61 15.88 -1.44
N PRO A 50 -0.40 14.89 -0.58
CA PRO A 50 0.42 15.07 0.61
C PRO A 50 1.92 15.13 0.29
N THR A 51 2.65 15.91 1.05
CA THR A 51 4.12 15.90 1.05
C THR A 51 4.62 15.01 2.17
N TYR A 52 5.55 14.12 1.87
CA TYR A 52 6.11 13.19 2.84
C TYR A 52 7.45 13.67 3.37
N PHE A 53 7.71 13.32 4.64
CA PHE A 53 8.94 13.62 5.37
C PHE A 53 9.45 12.38 6.06
N TYR A 54 10.77 12.32 6.21
CA TYR A 54 11.46 11.23 6.88
C TYR A 54 12.42 11.77 7.93
N ARG A 55 12.51 11.10 9.06
CA ARG A 55 13.57 11.23 10.05
C ARG A 55 13.83 9.93 10.76
N LYS A 56 14.95 9.84 11.46
CA LYS A 56 15.25 8.71 12.31
C LYS A 56 15.65 9.09 13.72
N TRP A 57 15.34 8.22 14.66
CA TRP A 57 15.86 8.24 16.01
C TRP A 57 17.08 7.34 16.07
N VAL A 58 18.22 7.86 16.55
CA VAL A 58 19.51 7.17 16.56
C VAL A 58 20.03 7.05 17.99
N GLY A 59 20.39 5.82 18.37
CA GLY A 59 21.12 5.56 19.58
C GLY A 59 20.41 5.93 20.87
N GLN A 60 19.07 5.91 20.88
CA GLN A 60 18.24 6.34 22.02
C GLN A 60 18.52 7.77 22.50
N ALA A 61 19.22 8.58 21.70
CA ALA A 61 19.75 9.87 22.10
C ALA A 61 19.16 11.05 21.30
N ARG A 62 18.97 10.91 20.00
CA ARG A 62 18.61 12.07 19.15
C ARG A 62 17.79 11.72 17.93
N TRP A 63 16.94 12.67 17.53
CA TRP A 63 16.29 12.72 16.23
C TRP A 63 17.19 13.37 15.19
N THR A 64 17.21 12.83 13.97
CA THR A 64 17.71 13.59 12.82
C THR A 64 16.71 14.70 12.44
N PRO A 65 17.14 15.76 11.76
CA PRO A 65 16.22 16.71 11.16
C PRO A 65 15.24 16.00 10.21
N TRP A 66 14.04 16.59 10.05
CA TRP A 66 13.13 16.17 9.02
C TRP A 66 13.72 16.37 7.63
N GLN A 67 13.72 15.34 6.83
CA GLN A 67 14.09 15.36 5.42
C GLN A 67 12.82 15.24 4.59
N ARG A 68 12.55 16.20 3.72
CA ARG A 68 11.48 16.11 2.75
C ARG A 68 11.81 15.02 1.73
N LEU A 69 10.84 14.18 1.42
CA LEU A 69 10.94 13.18 0.36
C LEU A 69 10.51 13.82 -0.96
N ASP A 70 11.42 13.82 -1.93
CA ASP A 70 11.13 14.21 -3.30
C ASP A 70 10.67 12.98 -4.09
N LEU A 71 9.54 12.42 -3.65
CA LEU A 71 8.91 11.22 -4.19
C LEU A 71 7.44 11.51 -4.47
N ASP A 72 7.00 11.13 -5.66
CA ASP A 72 5.59 11.19 -6.04
C ASP A 72 4.83 10.04 -5.38
N ILE A 73 4.36 10.26 -4.16
CA ILE A 73 3.53 9.33 -3.37
C ILE A 73 2.11 9.87 -3.33
N PRO A 74 1.15 9.23 -4.00
CA PRO A 74 -0.21 9.78 -4.17
C PRO A 74 -1.07 9.71 -2.90
N GLY A 75 -0.47 9.37 -1.77
CA GLY A 75 -1.17 9.16 -0.50
C GLY A 75 -1.55 7.69 -0.26
N GLY A 76 -2.16 7.42 0.91
CA GLY A 76 -2.49 6.07 1.34
C GLY A 76 -1.40 5.42 2.19
N GLN A 77 -1.38 4.09 2.20
CA GLN A 77 -0.44 3.31 3.00
C GLN A 77 0.97 3.37 2.40
N ILE A 78 1.96 3.51 3.27
CA ILE A 78 3.37 3.34 2.95
C ILE A 78 3.95 2.21 3.79
N LEU A 79 4.95 1.51 3.26
CA LEU A 79 5.61 0.38 3.90
C LEU A 79 7.11 0.62 3.96
N PRO A 80 7.62 1.20 5.05
CA PRO A 80 9.04 1.26 5.29
C PRO A 80 9.56 -0.09 5.78
N LEU A 81 10.70 -0.53 5.25
CA LEU A 81 11.36 -1.78 5.69
C LEU A 81 12.85 -1.80 5.34
N ILE A 82 13.59 -2.65 6.04
CA ILE A 82 14.97 -2.98 5.68
C ILE A 82 14.96 -4.30 4.90
N TRP A 83 15.57 -4.28 3.71
CA TRP A 83 15.77 -5.46 2.88
C TRP A 83 17.17 -5.42 2.27
N ASN A 84 17.88 -6.53 2.32
CA ASN A 84 19.28 -6.61 1.90
C ASN A 84 20.15 -5.50 2.50
N ARG A 85 19.99 -5.25 3.81
CA ARG A 85 20.69 -4.21 4.60
C ARG A 85 20.47 -2.78 4.11
N ARG A 86 19.38 -2.50 3.43
CA ARG A 86 19.04 -1.17 2.91
C ARG A 86 17.63 -0.80 3.28
N LEU A 87 17.42 0.46 3.58
CA LEU A 87 16.09 1.00 3.85
C LEU A 87 15.35 1.25 2.54
N TYR A 88 14.17 0.71 2.44
CA TYR A 88 13.23 0.91 1.35
C TYR A 88 11.95 1.53 1.87
N LEU A 89 11.31 2.28 1.01
CA LEU A 89 9.94 2.74 1.18
C LEU A 89 9.13 2.24 -0.01
N PHE A 90 8.08 1.47 0.26
CA PHE A 90 7.14 0.99 -0.74
C PHE A 90 5.79 1.67 -0.58
N TRP A 91 5.05 1.83 -1.68
CA TRP A 91 3.67 2.33 -1.68
C TRP A 91 2.90 1.83 -2.88
N PRO A 92 1.57 1.64 -2.76
CA PRO A 92 0.73 1.24 -3.89
C PRO A 92 0.40 2.43 -4.79
N ILE A 93 0.26 2.13 -6.09
CA ILE A 93 -0.30 3.03 -7.09
C ILE A 93 -1.59 2.40 -7.60
N PHE A 94 -2.70 3.10 -7.45
CA PHE A 94 -4.02 2.66 -7.89
C PHE A 94 -4.39 3.36 -9.19
N THR A 95 -4.67 2.57 -10.23
CA THR A 95 -5.22 3.07 -11.50
C THR A 95 -6.62 2.50 -11.69
N ARG A 96 -7.63 3.36 -11.72
CA ARG A 96 -9.00 2.93 -11.96
C ARG A 96 -9.16 2.50 -13.41
N LYS A 97 -9.71 1.31 -13.61
CA LYS A 97 -10.06 0.74 -14.91
C LYS A 97 -11.55 0.45 -14.96
N THR A 98 -12.10 0.56 -16.14
CA THR A 98 -13.48 0.18 -16.43
C THR A 98 -13.48 -0.99 -17.40
N THR A 99 -14.41 -1.91 -17.21
CA THR A 99 -14.63 -3.01 -18.15
C THR A 99 -16.08 -3.00 -18.58
N GLN A 100 -16.32 -3.38 -19.84
CA GLN A 100 -17.68 -3.64 -20.28
C GLN A 100 -18.14 -4.97 -19.69
N PRO A 101 -19.37 -5.08 -19.18
CA PRO A 101 -19.88 -6.34 -18.71
C PRO A 101 -19.86 -7.35 -19.84
N SER A 102 -19.43 -8.56 -19.56
CA SER A 102 -19.58 -9.68 -20.50
C SER A 102 -21.09 -9.86 -20.77
N SER A 103 -21.47 -9.69 -22.02
CA SER A 103 -22.85 -9.70 -22.51
C SER A 103 -23.60 -10.97 -22.09
N GLY A 104 -24.46 -10.82 -21.12
CA GLY A 104 -25.38 -11.84 -20.64
C GLY A 104 -26.82 -11.33 -20.44
N GLY A 105 -27.12 -10.09 -20.85
CA GLY A 105 -28.43 -9.44 -20.67
C GLY A 105 -28.99 -8.90 -21.98
N SER A 106 -30.19 -9.26 -22.26
CA SER A 106 -30.95 -8.94 -23.47
C SER A 106 -31.53 -7.54 -23.38
N GLY A 107 -30.80 -6.49 -23.77
CA GLY A 107 -31.36 -5.16 -23.97
C GLY A 107 -30.29 -4.09 -24.16
N PRO A 108 -30.52 -3.12 -25.08
CA PRO A 108 -29.55 -2.04 -25.35
C PRO A 108 -29.40 -1.00 -24.21
N ASP A 109 -30.27 -1.01 -23.22
CA ASP A 109 -30.31 0.02 -22.16
C ASP A 109 -29.64 -0.38 -20.83
N ASP A 110 -29.05 -1.56 -20.71
CA ASP A 110 -28.54 -2.11 -19.43
C ASP A 110 -27.00 -2.31 -19.41
N VAL A 111 -26.25 -1.45 -20.12
CA VAL A 111 -24.78 -1.50 -20.08
C VAL A 111 -24.30 -0.92 -18.75
N LYS A 112 -24.29 -1.75 -17.72
CA LYS A 112 -23.73 -1.39 -16.40
C LYS A 112 -22.21 -1.47 -16.46
N THR A 113 -21.56 -0.32 -16.42
CA THR A 113 -20.10 -0.23 -16.41
C THR A 113 -19.56 -0.79 -15.09
N GLU A 114 -18.72 -1.81 -15.17
CA GLU A 114 -17.99 -2.36 -14.03
C GLU A 114 -16.64 -1.66 -13.90
N SER A 115 -16.13 -1.52 -12.69
CA SER A 115 -14.84 -0.91 -12.45
C SER A 115 -14.00 -1.72 -11.46
N TYR A 116 -12.68 -1.61 -11.61
CA TYR A 116 -11.71 -2.21 -10.70
C TYR A 116 -10.47 -1.33 -10.61
N PHE A 117 -9.61 -1.56 -9.61
CA PHE A 117 -8.29 -0.97 -9.56
C PHE A 117 -7.24 -1.92 -10.12
N GLU A 118 -6.43 -1.40 -11.02
CA GLU A 118 -5.14 -1.97 -11.35
C GLU A 118 -4.11 -1.39 -10.38
N ILE A 119 -3.46 -2.26 -9.63
CA ILE A 119 -2.58 -1.88 -8.52
C ILE A 119 -1.16 -2.27 -8.89
N GLN A 120 -0.27 -1.29 -8.94
CA GLN A 120 1.17 -1.47 -9.04
C GLN A 120 1.82 -1.12 -7.72
N LEU A 121 2.98 -1.70 -7.44
CA LEU A 121 3.79 -1.35 -6.29
C LEU A 121 4.92 -0.43 -6.76
N ALA A 122 5.05 0.72 -6.10
CA ALA A 122 6.17 1.63 -6.27
C ALA A 122 7.12 1.53 -5.07
N TRP A 123 8.38 1.86 -5.27
CA TRP A 123 9.37 1.94 -4.19
C TRP A 123 10.50 2.89 -4.50
N SER A 124 11.18 3.31 -3.43
CA SER A 124 12.45 4.00 -3.46
C SER A 124 13.40 3.39 -2.44
N GLU A 125 14.68 3.50 -2.68
CA GLU A 125 15.76 3.02 -1.83
C GLU A 125 16.52 4.21 -1.23
N TYR A 126 16.80 4.13 0.06
CA TYR A 126 17.63 5.13 0.74
C TYR A 126 19.10 4.78 0.63
N ARG A 127 19.87 5.63 -0.03
CA ARG A 127 21.32 5.46 -0.23
C ARG A 127 22.08 6.75 0.04
N GLN A 128 23.18 6.66 0.76
CA GLN A 128 24.10 7.80 0.98
C GLN A 128 23.37 9.07 1.47
N GLY A 129 22.43 8.90 2.41
CA GLY A 129 21.72 10.04 2.99
C GLY A 129 20.56 10.62 2.18
N ARG A 130 20.19 10.01 1.07
CA ARG A 130 19.09 10.47 0.19
C ARG A 130 18.26 9.33 -0.39
N TRP A 131 17.02 9.66 -0.72
CA TRP A 131 16.12 8.75 -1.44
C TRP A 131 16.48 8.73 -2.93
N GLY A 132 16.52 7.53 -3.49
CA GLY A 132 16.73 7.31 -4.91
C GLY A 132 15.46 7.60 -5.74
N PRO A 133 15.54 7.46 -7.08
CA PRO A 133 14.40 7.64 -7.94
C PRO A 133 13.32 6.59 -7.68
N LYS A 134 12.05 6.98 -7.90
CA LYS A 134 10.90 6.07 -7.87
C LYS A 134 11.07 4.96 -8.90
N LYS A 135 10.85 3.72 -8.47
CA LYS A 135 10.72 2.53 -9.30
C LYS A 135 9.32 1.97 -9.15
N THR A 136 8.84 1.25 -10.15
CA THR A 136 7.52 0.61 -10.15
C THR A 136 7.61 -0.82 -10.64
N THR A 137 6.68 -1.66 -10.20
CA THR A 137 6.50 -2.98 -10.80
C THR A 137 6.05 -2.83 -12.26
N PRO A 138 6.47 -3.74 -13.14
CA PRO A 138 5.94 -3.81 -14.50
C PRO A 138 4.42 -3.95 -14.53
N THR A 139 3.79 -3.54 -15.61
CA THR A 139 2.33 -3.58 -15.77
C THR A 139 1.77 -5.00 -15.91
N ASP A 140 2.56 -5.93 -16.43
CA ASP A 140 2.22 -7.36 -16.55
C ASP A 140 2.14 -8.09 -15.21
N VAL A 141 2.72 -7.50 -14.14
CA VAL A 141 2.59 -7.97 -12.75
C VAL A 141 1.72 -7.05 -11.90
N ALA A 142 0.86 -6.25 -12.51
CA ALA A 142 -0.12 -5.46 -11.76
C ALA A 142 -1.22 -6.36 -11.18
N ILE A 143 -1.60 -6.10 -9.94
CA ILE A 143 -2.69 -6.81 -9.26
C ILE A 143 -4.02 -6.14 -9.61
N ARG A 144 -5.07 -6.93 -9.80
CA ARG A 144 -6.43 -6.41 -10.00
C ARG A 144 -7.21 -6.53 -8.70
N SER A 145 -7.85 -5.44 -8.29
CA SER A 145 -8.81 -5.48 -7.20
C SER A 145 -10.09 -6.22 -7.60
N ALA A 146 -10.97 -6.46 -6.61
CA ALA A 146 -12.30 -6.97 -6.90
C ALA A 146 -13.06 -6.02 -7.84
N ILE A 147 -13.80 -6.60 -8.78
CA ILE A 147 -14.68 -5.85 -9.67
C ILE A 147 -15.85 -5.26 -8.87
N VAL A 148 -16.14 -3.99 -9.09
CA VAL A 148 -17.31 -3.29 -8.55
C VAL A 148 -18.43 -3.40 -9.57
N HIS A 149 -19.46 -4.17 -9.24
CA HIS A 149 -20.67 -4.26 -10.07
C HIS A 149 -21.61 -3.09 -9.79
N ALA A 150 -22.48 -2.80 -10.74
CA ALA A 150 -23.50 -1.78 -10.53
C ALA A 150 -24.40 -2.12 -9.32
N GLY A 151 -24.60 -1.15 -8.43
CA GLY A 151 -25.35 -1.31 -7.18
C GLY A 151 -24.52 -1.78 -5.99
N ASP A 152 -23.27 -2.15 -6.18
CA ASP A 152 -22.37 -2.41 -5.06
C ASP A 152 -21.85 -1.11 -4.44
N PRO A 153 -21.50 -1.11 -3.14
CA PRO A 153 -20.78 -0.02 -2.54
C PRO A 153 -19.48 0.27 -3.30
N PRO A 154 -19.14 1.55 -3.52
CA PRO A 154 -17.91 1.89 -4.24
C PRO A 154 -16.68 1.31 -3.53
N ASN A 155 -15.78 0.70 -4.29
CA ASN A 155 -14.50 0.16 -3.80
C ASN A 155 -13.39 1.21 -3.96
N ASP A 156 -13.70 2.46 -3.69
CA ASP A 156 -12.80 3.60 -3.85
C ASP A 156 -12.11 4.02 -2.54
N ARG A 157 -12.45 3.37 -1.44
CA ARG A 157 -11.84 3.62 -0.14
C ARG A 157 -10.49 2.90 -0.07
N ARG A 158 -9.42 3.68 -0.10
CA ARG A 158 -8.04 3.16 0.00
C ARG A 158 -7.79 2.37 1.27
N GLU A 159 -8.54 2.62 2.33
CA GLU A 159 -8.47 1.92 3.62
C GLU A 159 -8.91 0.45 3.55
N GLN A 160 -9.65 0.08 2.52
CA GLN A 160 -10.06 -1.32 2.27
C GLN A 160 -8.94 -2.17 1.65
N HIS A 161 -7.86 -1.52 1.23
CA HIS A 161 -6.70 -2.15 0.61
C HIS A 161 -5.54 -2.16 1.60
N VAL A 162 -5.20 -3.32 2.12
CA VAL A 162 -4.13 -3.49 3.12
C VAL A 162 -2.92 -4.12 2.47
N PHE A 163 -1.75 -3.56 2.76
CA PHE A 163 -0.47 -4.06 2.28
C PHE A 163 0.41 -4.42 3.48
N ARG A 164 1.09 -5.56 3.37
CA ARG A 164 2.05 -6.03 4.39
C ARG A 164 3.31 -6.52 3.69
N ALA A 165 4.45 -6.31 4.31
CA ALA A 165 5.73 -6.78 3.77
C ALA A 165 6.39 -7.76 4.73
N ILE A 166 6.96 -8.84 4.19
CA ILE A 166 7.72 -9.84 4.93
C ILE A 166 9.02 -10.08 4.17
N THR A 167 10.13 -10.03 4.90
CA THR A 167 11.46 -10.35 4.37
C THR A 167 11.93 -11.70 4.89
N ASN A 168 12.51 -12.52 4.03
CA ASN A 168 13.17 -13.76 4.39
C ASN A 168 14.50 -13.85 3.65
N GLY A 169 15.58 -13.45 4.31
CA GLY A 169 16.90 -13.36 3.69
C GLY A 169 16.87 -12.45 2.45
N PRO A 170 17.26 -12.97 1.26
CA PRO A 170 17.27 -12.16 0.03
C PRO A 170 15.89 -11.94 -0.57
N GLU A 171 14.87 -12.59 -0.06
CA GLU A 171 13.51 -12.48 -0.60
C GLU A 171 12.68 -11.44 0.14
N LEU A 172 11.83 -10.74 -0.60
CA LEU A 172 10.82 -9.84 -0.09
C LEU A 172 9.48 -10.20 -0.71
N LYS A 173 8.48 -10.40 0.14
CA LYS A 173 7.08 -10.55 -0.29
C LYS A 173 6.29 -9.36 0.21
N VAL A 174 5.59 -8.70 -0.69
CA VAL A 174 4.63 -7.64 -0.35
C VAL A 174 3.24 -8.18 -0.64
N TRP A 175 2.48 -8.41 0.42
CA TRP A 175 1.12 -8.92 0.40
C TRP A 175 0.13 -7.80 0.19
N TYR A 176 -0.87 -8.07 -0.61
CA TYR A 176 -2.05 -7.26 -0.80
C TYR A 176 -3.27 -8.04 -0.35
N GLU A 177 -4.08 -7.43 0.47
CA GLU A 177 -5.34 -7.95 0.97
C GLU A 177 -6.41 -6.90 0.82
N SER A 178 -7.54 -7.28 0.24
CA SER A 178 -8.72 -6.44 0.16
C SER A 178 -9.93 -7.26 0.54
N SER A 179 -10.67 -6.81 1.55
CA SER A 179 -11.98 -7.35 1.87
C SER A 179 -13.07 -6.36 1.46
N ARG A 180 -14.15 -6.88 0.93
CA ARG A 180 -15.27 -6.07 0.50
C ARG A 180 -16.58 -6.77 0.85
N SER A 181 -17.43 -6.06 1.57
CA SER A 181 -18.80 -6.47 1.76
C SER A 181 -19.61 -6.15 0.50
N ILE A 182 -20.33 -7.13 0.00
CA ILE A 182 -21.21 -7.00 -1.16
C ILE A 182 -22.58 -7.52 -0.79
N SER A 183 -23.63 -7.02 -1.47
CA SER A 183 -24.98 -7.55 -1.25
C SER A 183 -25.04 -9.01 -1.71
N PRO A 184 -25.38 -9.96 -0.81
CA PRO A 184 -25.52 -11.35 -1.19
C PRO A 184 -26.67 -11.48 -2.19
N GLN A 185 -26.46 -12.27 -3.24
CA GLN A 185 -27.50 -12.60 -4.20
C GLN A 185 -27.95 -14.05 -3.95
N ILE A 186 -29.24 -14.21 -3.84
CA ILE A 186 -29.88 -15.52 -3.64
C ILE A 186 -30.77 -15.78 -4.86
N ASP A 187 -30.69 -16.97 -5.42
CA ASP A 187 -31.53 -17.37 -6.53
C ASP A 187 -33.00 -17.62 -6.09
N LYS A 188 -33.87 -17.87 -7.04
CA LYS A 188 -35.30 -18.16 -6.77
C LYS A 188 -35.54 -19.44 -6.00
N TYR A 189 -34.52 -20.28 -5.80
CA TYR A 189 -34.58 -21.51 -5.01
C TYR A 189 -33.96 -21.37 -3.64
N GLY A 190 -33.49 -20.16 -3.27
CA GLY A 190 -32.88 -19.90 -1.97
C GLY A 190 -31.38 -20.20 -1.91
N ASN A 191 -30.73 -20.53 -3.04
CA ASN A 191 -29.30 -20.78 -3.07
C ASN A 191 -28.51 -19.47 -3.20
N MET A 192 -27.41 -19.37 -2.49
CA MET A 192 -26.52 -18.23 -2.58
C MET A 192 -25.76 -18.28 -3.92
N VAL A 193 -26.05 -17.34 -4.81
CA VAL A 193 -25.40 -17.18 -6.11
C VAL A 193 -24.15 -16.29 -6.00
N ARG A 194 -24.18 -15.36 -5.05
CA ARG A 194 -23.09 -14.41 -4.81
C ARG A 194 -22.88 -14.25 -3.30
N PRO A 195 -21.65 -14.42 -2.80
CA PRO A 195 -21.37 -14.26 -1.37
C PRO A 195 -21.54 -12.81 -0.90
N GLY A 196 -21.77 -12.63 0.39
CA GLY A 196 -21.85 -11.31 1.03
C GLY A 196 -20.51 -10.62 1.24
N GLU A 197 -19.40 -11.33 1.07
CA GLU A 197 -18.05 -10.81 1.21
C GLU A 197 -17.11 -11.42 0.18
N VAL A 198 -16.25 -10.58 -0.41
CA VAL A 198 -15.16 -11.01 -1.30
C VAL A 198 -13.85 -10.58 -0.66
N VAL A 199 -12.98 -11.55 -0.45
CA VAL A 199 -11.61 -11.32 0.01
C VAL A 199 -10.64 -11.67 -1.11
N ILE A 200 -9.76 -10.72 -1.44
CA ILE A 200 -8.66 -10.94 -2.40
C ILE A 200 -7.37 -10.88 -1.63
N THR A 201 -6.56 -11.93 -1.77
CA THR A 201 -5.20 -11.98 -1.25
C THR A 201 -4.26 -12.31 -2.38
N GLN A 202 -3.35 -11.39 -2.68
CA GLN A 202 -2.33 -11.50 -3.72
C GLN A 202 -1.05 -10.82 -3.24
N GLY A 203 0.01 -10.83 -4.03
CA GLY A 203 1.20 -10.09 -3.67
C GLY A 203 2.30 -10.13 -4.71
N TRP A 204 3.35 -9.39 -4.44
CA TRP A 204 4.56 -9.33 -5.24
C TRP A 204 5.71 -10.03 -4.51
N TRP A 205 6.39 -10.87 -5.22
CA TRP A 205 7.59 -11.52 -4.75
C TRP A 205 8.81 -10.96 -5.47
N PHE A 206 9.69 -10.34 -4.71
CA PHE A 206 10.96 -9.81 -5.16
C PHE A 206 12.06 -10.82 -4.83
N SER A 207 12.66 -11.39 -5.87
CA SER A 207 13.83 -12.24 -5.72
C SER A 207 15.10 -11.39 -5.65
N GLY A 208 15.79 -11.43 -4.52
CA GLY A 208 17.02 -10.69 -4.33
C GLY A 208 18.20 -11.17 -5.19
N CYS A 209 18.12 -12.39 -5.75
CA CYS A 209 19.21 -12.97 -6.52
C CYS A 209 19.28 -12.43 -7.96
N ASN A 210 18.16 -12.06 -8.57
CA ASN A 210 18.10 -11.65 -9.98
C ASN A 210 17.29 -10.37 -10.22
N GLY A 211 16.81 -9.72 -9.16
CA GLY A 211 15.96 -8.52 -9.27
C GLY A 211 14.59 -8.75 -9.89
N ARG A 212 14.19 -10.01 -10.09
CA ARG A 212 12.91 -10.35 -10.71
C ARG A 212 11.77 -10.11 -9.74
N VAL A 213 10.69 -9.52 -10.26
CA VAL A 213 9.42 -9.36 -9.54
C VAL A 213 8.39 -10.29 -10.19
N THR A 214 7.70 -11.08 -9.38
CA THR A 214 6.61 -11.94 -9.82
C THR A 214 5.39 -11.75 -8.93
N ILE A 215 4.20 -12.00 -9.46
CA ILE A 215 3.00 -12.09 -8.64
C ILE A 215 2.96 -13.49 -8.02
N PHE A 216 2.58 -13.55 -6.75
CA PHE A 216 2.15 -14.78 -6.12
C PHE A 216 0.70 -14.66 -5.67
N GLN A 217 -0.02 -15.75 -5.81
CA GLN A 217 -1.36 -15.89 -5.25
C GLN A 217 -1.27 -17.01 -4.20
N PRO A 218 -1.38 -16.69 -2.92
CA PRO A 218 -1.60 -17.74 -1.93
C PRO A 218 -2.98 -18.33 -2.17
N TYR A 219 -3.04 -19.62 -2.15
CA TYR A 219 -4.20 -20.46 -2.43
C TYR A 219 -5.55 -19.78 -2.29
N ASN A 220 -6.31 -19.80 -3.39
CA ASN A 220 -7.74 -19.52 -3.54
C ASN A 220 -8.33 -18.35 -2.77
N VAL A 221 -8.83 -17.42 -3.54
CA VAL A 221 -9.88 -16.50 -3.12
C VAL A 221 -10.95 -17.31 -2.39
N GLY A 222 -10.82 -17.39 -1.07
CA GLY A 222 -11.82 -18.05 -0.24
C GLY A 222 -13.06 -17.17 -0.22
N VAL A 223 -14.15 -17.66 -0.76
CA VAL A 223 -15.46 -17.21 -0.38
C VAL A 223 -15.63 -17.65 1.08
N PHE A 224 -15.42 -16.75 2.03
CA PHE A 224 -15.68 -17.07 3.43
C PHE A 224 -17.19 -17.08 3.65
N PRO A 225 -17.75 -18.16 4.18
CA PRO A 225 -19.11 -18.15 4.69
C PRO A 225 -19.23 -17.13 5.83
N PRO A 226 -20.44 -16.61 6.11
CA PRO A 226 -20.67 -15.66 7.20
C PRO A 226 -20.16 -16.21 8.54
N PRO A 227 -19.85 -15.37 9.54
CA PRO A 227 -19.03 -15.68 10.73
C PRO A 227 -19.58 -16.73 11.71
N ASN A 228 -20.56 -17.53 11.35
CA ASN A 228 -21.14 -18.58 12.19
C ASN A 228 -20.73 -20.03 11.83
N THR A 229 -19.76 -20.24 10.96
CA THR A 229 -19.21 -21.57 10.71
C THR A 229 -17.71 -21.61 10.97
N GLN A 230 -17.35 -22.31 12.01
CA GLN A 230 -16.06 -22.78 12.52
C GLN A 230 -14.80 -22.40 11.70
N ALA A 231 -13.92 -21.70 12.40
CA ALA A 231 -12.55 -21.41 11.98
C ALA A 231 -11.83 -22.68 11.47
N TRP A 232 -11.49 -22.69 10.20
CA TRP A 232 -10.50 -23.62 9.68
C TRP A 232 -9.13 -23.03 10.00
N GLY A 233 -8.44 -23.66 10.94
CA GLY A 233 -7.07 -23.34 11.25
C GLY A 233 -6.19 -23.57 10.01
N MET A 234 -5.57 -22.53 9.49
CA MET A 234 -4.44 -22.67 8.61
C MET A 234 -3.21 -22.90 9.47
N GLY A 235 -2.75 -24.14 9.54
CA GLY A 235 -1.44 -24.48 10.03
C GLY A 235 -0.40 -23.94 9.06
N PHE A 236 0.50 -23.14 9.56
CA PHE A 236 1.75 -22.84 8.90
C PHE A 236 2.79 -23.81 9.47
N GLU A 237 3.31 -24.70 8.64
CA GLU A 237 4.61 -25.33 8.81
C GLU A 237 5.62 -24.64 7.89
#